data_4df24f52e124c3153ba1c94e1b877ef7
#
_entry.id   4df24f52e124c3153ba1c94e1b877ef7
#
_cell.length_a   1.000
_cell.length_b   1.000
_cell.length_c   1.000
_cell.angle_alpha   90.00
_cell.angle_beta   90.00
_cell.angle_gamma   90.00
#
_symmetry.space_group_name_H-M   'P 1'
#
loop_
_entity.id
_entity.type
_entity.pdbx_description
1 polymer ?
#
loop_
_entity_poly.entity_id
_entity_poly.type
_entity_poly.pdbx_seq_one_letter_code
_entity_poly.pdbx_strand_id
1 'polypeptide(L)'
;MTLLSKNKIKYIRSLELKKIRKEEKVFLAEGPKLVGDLLGHLSCTFLAATSSWLREHTSVQADEIAEVTQDELSRASLLKTPQQVLAVFRQPEYVLNTSILRDSLCLALDDVQDPGNLGTIIRLADWFGIEHIICSSNTVDVYNPKTVQATMGGIARVKTYYTPLSDLIRSLGDIP
;
A
#
# COMPACT_ATOMS: atom_id res chain seq x y z
N MET A 1 -19.83 21.14 1.52
CA MET A 1 -19.79 19.66 1.48
C MET A 1 -19.79 19.23 0.03
N THR A 2 -18.71 18.73 -0.47
CA THR A 2 -18.63 18.28 -1.88
C THR A 2 -19.05 16.82 -1.91
N LEU A 3 -20.22 16.52 -2.45
CA LEU A 3 -20.69 15.15 -2.66
C LEU A 3 -19.65 14.36 -3.47
N LEU A 4 -19.31 13.17 -3.00
CA LEU A 4 -18.42 12.28 -3.73
C LEU A 4 -19.09 11.89 -5.07
N SER A 5 -18.56 12.34 -6.18
CA SER A 5 -19.18 12.11 -7.49
C SER A 5 -19.24 10.61 -7.82
N LYS A 6 -20.25 10.18 -8.58
CA LYS A 6 -20.36 8.79 -9.04
C LYS A 6 -19.10 8.31 -9.77
N ASN A 7 -18.46 9.20 -10.54
CA ASN A 7 -17.22 8.89 -11.24
C ASN A 7 -16.05 8.68 -10.28
N LYS A 8 -15.96 9.48 -9.21
CA LYS A 8 -14.91 9.31 -8.20
C LYS A 8 -15.11 8.00 -7.42
N ILE A 9 -16.33 7.65 -7.06
CA ILE A 9 -16.66 6.34 -6.44
C ILE A 9 -16.24 5.19 -7.36
N LYS A 10 -16.61 5.26 -8.65
CA LYS A 10 -16.22 4.24 -9.64
C LYS A 10 -14.72 4.12 -9.78
N TYR A 11 -14.01 5.25 -9.81
CA TYR A 11 -12.54 5.28 -9.85
C TYR A 11 -11.93 4.60 -8.62
N ILE A 12 -12.32 4.99 -7.41
CA ILE A 12 -11.81 4.41 -6.17
C ILE A 12 -12.02 2.89 -6.16
N ARG A 13 -13.23 2.43 -6.49
CA ARG A 13 -13.53 1.00 -6.54
C ARG A 13 -12.75 0.26 -7.63
N SER A 14 -12.41 0.92 -8.74
CA SER A 14 -11.60 0.30 -9.80
C SER A 14 -10.17 -0.03 -9.35
N LEU A 15 -9.68 0.58 -8.27
CA LEU A 15 -8.38 0.28 -7.67
C LEU A 15 -8.31 -1.13 -7.03
N GLU A 16 -9.42 -1.85 -6.96
CA GLU A 16 -9.42 -3.31 -6.71
C GLU A 16 -8.66 -4.07 -7.80
N LEU A 17 -8.68 -3.56 -9.04
CA LEU A 17 -8.06 -4.19 -10.19
C LEU A 17 -6.56 -3.85 -10.29
N LYS A 18 -5.71 -4.88 -10.34
CA LYS A 18 -4.25 -4.74 -10.48
C LYS A 18 -3.86 -3.89 -11.69
N LYS A 19 -4.58 -4.06 -12.83
CA LYS A 19 -4.34 -3.31 -14.06
C LYS A 19 -4.43 -1.81 -13.82
N ILE A 20 -5.51 -1.35 -13.19
CA ILE A 20 -5.75 0.08 -12.93
C ILE A 20 -4.68 0.65 -11.98
N ARG A 21 -4.38 -0.07 -10.87
CA ARG A 21 -3.32 0.36 -9.94
C ARG A 21 -1.97 0.53 -10.63
N LYS A 22 -1.63 -0.37 -11.57
CA LYS A 22 -0.37 -0.32 -12.31
C LYS A 22 -0.34 0.82 -13.33
N GLU A 23 -1.45 1.06 -14.05
CA GLU A 23 -1.58 2.15 -15.02
C GLU A 23 -1.52 3.51 -14.33
N GLU A 24 -2.26 3.69 -13.24
CA GLU A 24 -2.35 4.95 -12.49
C GLU A 24 -1.19 5.14 -11.50
N LYS A 25 -0.39 4.09 -11.23
CA LYS A 25 0.70 4.07 -10.23
C LYS A 25 0.23 4.51 -8.83
N VAL A 26 -0.95 4.05 -8.42
CA VAL A 26 -1.54 4.35 -7.12
C VAL A 26 -2.10 3.09 -6.46
N PHE A 27 -2.44 3.21 -5.17
CA PHE A 27 -3.13 2.17 -4.42
C PHE A 27 -4.08 2.77 -3.38
N LEU A 28 -5.04 1.97 -2.95
CA LEU A 28 -6.04 2.34 -1.96
C LEU A 28 -5.64 1.84 -0.56
N ALA A 29 -5.76 2.71 0.44
CA ALA A 29 -5.68 2.36 1.85
C ALA A 29 -6.93 2.85 2.57
N GLU A 30 -7.44 2.05 3.52
CA GLU A 30 -8.68 2.33 4.22
C GLU A 30 -8.55 2.13 5.72
N GLY A 31 -9.22 2.97 6.48
CA GLY A 31 -9.26 2.95 7.93
C GLY A 31 -8.28 3.93 8.60
N PRO A 32 -8.69 4.47 9.78
CA PRO A 32 -7.99 5.58 10.44
C PRO A 32 -6.52 5.29 10.74
N LYS A 33 -6.23 4.10 11.26
CA LYS A 33 -4.87 3.74 11.66
C LYS A 33 -3.96 3.59 10.44
N LEU A 34 -4.39 2.81 9.43
CA LEU A 34 -3.58 2.56 8.25
C LEU A 34 -3.33 3.85 7.47
N VAL A 35 -4.39 4.63 7.19
CA VAL A 35 -4.27 5.90 6.48
C VAL A 35 -3.38 6.89 7.26
N GLY A 36 -3.56 6.99 8.58
CA GLY A 36 -2.73 7.84 9.43
C GLY A 36 -1.24 7.48 9.37
N ASP A 37 -0.91 6.19 9.44
CA ASP A 37 0.47 5.71 9.34
C ASP A 37 1.08 6.03 7.96
N LEU A 38 0.31 5.93 6.87
CA LEU A 38 0.80 6.17 5.52
C LEU A 38 1.00 7.66 5.19
N LEU A 39 0.15 8.55 5.72
CA LEU A 39 0.21 10.00 5.46
C LEU A 39 1.54 10.64 5.85
N GLY A 40 2.23 10.10 6.85
CA GLY A 40 3.55 10.57 7.27
C GLY A 40 4.72 10.14 6.36
N HIS A 41 4.48 9.20 5.43
CA HIS A 41 5.53 8.54 4.67
C HIS A 41 5.33 8.57 3.15
N LEU A 42 4.08 8.62 2.68
CA LEU A 42 3.75 8.48 1.26
C LEU A 42 2.92 9.67 0.76
N SER A 43 3.06 9.95 -0.53
CA SER A 43 2.29 11.00 -1.21
C SER A 43 0.84 10.58 -1.40
N CYS A 44 -0.08 11.33 -0.79
CA CYS A 44 -1.52 11.11 -0.89
C CYS A 44 -2.10 11.95 -2.04
N THR A 45 -2.73 11.31 -3.02
CA THR A 45 -3.34 12.00 -4.16
C THR A 45 -4.80 12.35 -3.90
N PHE A 46 -5.49 11.55 -3.11
CA PHE A 46 -6.90 11.77 -2.77
C PHE A 46 -7.20 11.20 -1.39
N LEU A 47 -7.96 11.95 -0.60
CA LEU A 47 -8.44 11.51 0.70
C LEU A 47 -9.93 11.84 0.82
N ALA A 48 -10.72 10.84 1.20
CA ALA A 48 -12.11 11.03 1.60
C ALA A 48 -12.30 10.61 3.05
N ALA A 49 -12.83 11.51 3.87
CA ALA A 49 -13.03 11.24 5.28
C ALA A 49 -14.29 11.91 5.82
N THR A 50 -14.79 11.38 6.93
CA THR A 50 -15.87 12.00 7.68
C THR A 50 -15.40 13.29 8.37
N SER A 51 -16.33 14.21 8.64
CA SER A 51 -16.01 15.45 9.36
C SER A 51 -15.42 15.22 10.74
N SER A 52 -15.80 14.14 11.42
CA SER A 52 -15.21 13.77 12.71
C SER A 52 -13.71 13.46 12.58
N TRP A 53 -13.34 12.65 11.60
CA TRP A 53 -11.94 12.29 11.36
C TRP A 53 -11.09 13.50 10.93
N LEU A 54 -11.61 14.37 10.04
CA LEU A 54 -10.91 15.57 9.58
C LEU A 54 -10.65 16.57 10.73
N ARG A 55 -11.55 16.69 11.68
CA ARG A 55 -11.35 17.55 12.87
C ARG A 55 -10.23 17.09 13.77
N GLU A 56 -10.00 15.78 13.85
CA GLU A 56 -8.92 15.19 14.65
C GLU A 56 -7.57 15.21 13.91
N HIS A 57 -7.58 15.39 12.58
CA HIS A 57 -6.41 15.31 11.70
C HIS A 57 -6.26 16.59 10.85
N THR A 58 -6.10 17.73 11.48
CA THR A 58 -6.12 19.07 10.82
C THR A 58 -4.88 19.32 9.93
N SER A 59 -3.79 18.58 10.09
CA SER A 59 -2.54 18.75 9.34
C SER A 59 -2.39 17.79 8.15
N VAL A 60 -3.46 17.10 7.76
CA VAL A 60 -3.45 16.18 6.63
C VAL A 60 -3.10 16.89 5.33
N GLN A 61 -2.15 16.30 4.58
CA GLN A 61 -1.76 16.76 3.25
C GLN A 61 -2.15 15.72 2.21
N ALA A 62 -2.91 16.14 1.21
CA ALA A 62 -3.27 15.38 0.02
C ALA A 62 -3.51 16.34 -1.14
N ASP A 63 -3.37 15.85 -2.38
CA ASP A 63 -3.62 16.68 -3.57
C ASP A 63 -5.11 17.11 -3.62
N GLU A 64 -6.02 16.24 -3.16
CA GLU A 64 -7.46 16.50 -3.07
C GLU A 64 -8.01 15.91 -1.76
N ILE A 65 -8.79 16.69 -1.00
CA ILE A 65 -9.46 16.25 0.23
C ILE A 65 -10.96 16.45 0.08
N ALA A 66 -11.73 15.38 0.32
CA ALA A 66 -13.20 15.41 0.30
C ALA A 66 -13.75 15.10 1.69
N GLU A 67 -14.51 16.02 2.26
CA GLU A 67 -15.35 15.74 3.42
C GLU A 67 -16.62 15.04 2.95
N VAL A 68 -16.87 13.83 3.46
CA VAL A 68 -17.95 12.94 3.02
C VAL A 68 -18.77 12.41 4.20
N THR A 69 -19.98 11.99 3.89
CA THR A 69 -20.80 11.22 4.86
C THR A 69 -20.31 9.77 4.96
N GLN A 70 -20.68 9.09 6.05
CA GLN A 70 -20.37 7.66 6.22
C GLN A 70 -21.01 6.81 5.11
N ASP A 71 -22.19 7.21 4.61
CA ASP A 71 -22.86 6.50 3.51
C ASP A 71 -22.10 6.64 2.17
N GLU A 72 -21.61 7.83 1.85
CA GLU A 72 -20.79 8.07 0.65
C GLU A 72 -19.48 7.29 0.72
N LEU A 73 -18.83 7.29 1.88
CA LEU A 73 -17.61 6.54 2.12
C LEU A 73 -17.85 5.04 1.96
N SER A 74 -18.96 4.54 2.48
CA SER A 74 -19.35 3.12 2.37
C SER A 74 -19.58 2.69 0.92
N ARG A 75 -20.08 3.56 0.07
CA ARG A 75 -20.23 3.28 -1.38
C ARG A 75 -18.90 3.19 -2.11
N ALA A 76 -17.89 3.94 -1.67
CA ALA A 76 -16.57 3.96 -2.29
C ALA A 76 -15.63 2.88 -1.76
N SER A 77 -15.83 2.44 -0.53
CA SER A 77 -14.98 1.48 0.16
C SER A 77 -15.02 0.07 -0.46
N LEU A 78 -13.89 -0.63 -0.36
CA LEU A 78 -13.76 -2.06 -0.66
C LEU A 78 -13.90 -2.95 0.58
N LEU A 79 -13.92 -2.34 1.79
CA LEU A 79 -14.08 -3.08 3.04
C LEU A 79 -15.55 -3.49 3.27
N LYS A 80 -15.74 -4.64 3.89
CA LYS A 80 -17.08 -5.09 4.36
C LYS A 80 -17.63 -4.17 5.43
N THR A 81 -16.77 -3.62 6.28
CA THR A 81 -17.12 -2.67 7.34
C THR A 81 -16.31 -1.40 7.14
N PRO A 82 -16.80 -0.47 6.30
CA PRO A 82 -16.12 0.79 6.01
C PRO A 82 -15.94 1.63 7.26
N GLN A 83 -14.77 2.25 7.37
CA GLN A 83 -14.44 3.13 8.48
C GLN A 83 -14.39 4.59 8.02
N GLN A 84 -14.01 5.50 8.90
CA GLN A 84 -14.16 6.95 8.77
C GLN A 84 -13.33 7.61 7.65
N VAL A 85 -12.35 6.90 7.06
CA VAL A 85 -11.43 7.44 6.07
C VAL A 85 -10.97 6.40 5.08
N LEU A 86 -10.81 6.82 3.83
CA LEU A 86 -10.07 6.12 2.79
C LEU A 86 -9.15 7.10 2.06
N ALA A 87 -8.02 6.61 1.54
CA ALA A 87 -7.08 7.45 0.83
C ALA A 87 -6.41 6.69 -0.33
N VAL A 88 -6.08 7.43 -1.38
CA VAL A 88 -5.33 6.95 -2.54
C VAL A 88 -3.93 7.51 -2.48
N PHE A 89 -2.94 6.62 -2.45
CA PHE A 89 -1.53 6.96 -2.37
C PHE A 89 -0.80 6.64 -3.66
N ARG A 90 0.23 7.41 -4.01
CA ARG A 90 1.16 7.06 -5.09
C ARG A 90 1.98 5.83 -4.69
N GLN A 91 2.19 4.93 -5.65
CA GLN A 91 3.13 3.84 -5.45
C GLN A 91 4.55 4.41 -5.46
N PRO A 92 5.35 4.21 -4.40
CA PRO A 92 6.76 4.59 -4.42
C PRO A 92 7.52 3.72 -5.44
N GLU A 93 8.48 4.32 -6.14
CA GLU A 93 9.35 3.62 -7.07
C GLU A 93 10.68 3.31 -6.37
N TYR A 94 10.99 2.03 -6.23
CA TYR A 94 12.23 1.54 -5.66
C TYR A 94 13.11 0.88 -6.72
N VAL A 95 14.38 1.25 -6.76
CA VAL A 95 15.38 0.59 -7.59
C VAL A 95 16.17 -0.40 -6.71
N LEU A 96 16.13 -1.68 -7.08
CA LEU A 96 16.91 -2.69 -6.39
C LEU A 96 18.39 -2.50 -6.69
N ASN A 97 19.17 -2.15 -5.67
CA ASN A 97 20.62 -2.09 -5.77
C ASN A 97 21.20 -3.32 -5.07
N THR A 98 22.01 -4.10 -5.79
CA THR A 98 22.62 -5.33 -5.26
C THR A 98 23.60 -5.07 -4.10
N SER A 99 24.14 -3.85 -3.93
CA SER A 99 24.94 -3.50 -2.76
C SER A 99 24.13 -3.59 -1.46
N ILE A 100 22.84 -3.23 -1.49
CA ILE A 100 21.95 -3.33 -0.33
C ILE A 100 21.88 -4.76 0.18
N LEU A 101 21.87 -5.74 -0.75
CA LEU A 101 21.74 -7.17 -0.42
C LEU A 101 23.00 -7.73 0.27
N ARG A 102 24.13 -7.03 0.18
CA ARG A 102 25.38 -7.42 0.86
C ARG A 102 25.45 -6.90 2.29
N ASP A 103 24.86 -5.73 2.54
CA ASP A 103 25.05 -4.97 3.76
C ASP A 103 23.87 -5.08 4.73
N SER A 104 22.75 -5.70 4.31
CA SER A 104 21.53 -5.81 5.12
C SER A 104 20.85 -7.18 5.02
N LEU A 105 20.13 -7.54 6.08
CA LEU A 105 19.25 -8.70 6.04
C LEU A 105 18.06 -8.40 5.13
N CYS A 106 17.87 -9.21 4.10
CA CYS A 106 16.76 -9.12 3.16
C CYS A 106 15.95 -10.43 3.16
N LEU A 107 14.68 -10.36 2.84
CA LEU A 107 13.84 -11.53 2.63
C LEU A 107 13.64 -11.76 1.13
N ALA A 108 13.80 -12.99 0.68
CA ALA A 108 13.42 -13.44 -0.66
C ALA A 108 12.15 -14.30 -0.55
N LEU A 109 11.11 -13.92 -1.26
CA LEU A 109 9.80 -14.58 -1.25
C LEU A 109 9.50 -15.14 -2.63
N ASP A 110 9.40 -16.47 -2.71
CA ASP A 110 9.08 -17.16 -3.95
C ASP A 110 7.64 -17.64 -3.93
N ASP A 111 6.87 -17.22 -4.96
CA ASP A 111 5.51 -17.68 -5.25
C ASP A 111 4.50 -17.53 -4.08
N VAL A 112 4.61 -16.47 -3.29
CA VAL A 112 3.63 -16.16 -2.24
C VAL A 112 2.36 -15.63 -2.90
N GLN A 113 1.30 -16.45 -2.97
CA GLN A 113 0.06 -16.15 -3.69
C GLN A 113 -1.02 -15.47 -2.82
N ASP A 114 -1.06 -15.76 -1.53
CA ASP A 114 -2.07 -15.20 -0.65
C ASP A 114 -1.72 -13.76 -0.22
N PRO A 115 -2.61 -12.78 -0.47
CA PRO A 115 -2.37 -11.38 -0.14
C PRO A 115 -2.29 -11.12 1.38
N GLY A 116 -2.97 -11.91 2.19
CA GLY A 116 -2.91 -11.82 3.65
C GLY A 116 -1.55 -12.28 4.17
N ASN A 117 -1.01 -13.36 3.60
CA ASN A 117 0.30 -13.88 3.95
C ASN A 117 1.40 -12.86 3.59
N LEU A 118 1.37 -12.31 2.36
CA LEU A 118 2.34 -11.28 1.97
C LEU A 118 2.28 -10.07 2.90
N GLY A 119 1.08 -9.57 3.19
CA GLY A 119 0.91 -8.44 4.11
C GLY A 119 1.41 -8.74 5.52
N THR A 120 1.18 -9.96 6.02
CA THR A 120 1.68 -10.41 7.33
C THR A 120 3.21 -10.48 7.35
N ILE A 121 3.84 -10.98 6.28
CA ILE A 121 5.31 -11.03 6.16
C ILE A 121 5.88 -9.61 6.16
N ILE A 122 5.28 -8.67 5.40
CA ILE A 122 5.70 -7.27 5.39
C ILE A 122 5.59 -6.65 6.79
N ARG A 123 4.48 -6.91 7.50
CA ARG A 123 4.31 -6.44 8.88
C ARG A 123 5.37 -7.00 9.83
N LEU A 124 5.73 -8.28 9.70
CA LEU A 124 6.79 -8.89 10.49
C LEU A 124 8.16 -8.32 10.14
N ALA A 125 8.43 -8.11 8.84
CA ALA A 125 9.67 -7.47 8.38
C ALA A 125 9.82 -6.07 9.00
N ASP A 126 8.78 -5.26 8.97
CA ASP A 126 8.74 -3.94 9.61
C ASP A 126 9.03 -4.03 11.12
N TRP A 127 8.41 -4.99 11.81
CA TRP A 127 8.62 -5.20 13.24
C TRP A 127 10.06 -5.56 13.61
N PHE A 128 10.73 -6.35 12.77
CA PHE A 128 12.11 -6.80 12.97
C PHE A 128 13.16 -5.88 12.32
N GLY A 129 12.76 -4.76 11.75
CA GLY A 129 13.67 -3.83 11.08
C GLY A 129 14.26 -4.33 9.77
N ILE A 130 13.59 -5.27 9.09
CA ILE A 130 13.96 -5.74 7.76
C ILE A 130 13.32 -4.81 6.71
N GLU A 131 14.15 -3.99 6.07
CA GLU A 131 13.66 -2.95 5.17
C GLU A 131 13.42 -3.42 3.73
N HIS A 132 13.96 -4.59 3.33
CA HIS A 132 13.97 -5.03 1.95
C HIS A 132 13.39 -6.42 1.79
N ILE A 133 12.36 -6.54 0.94
CA ILE A 133 11.74 -7.80 0.54
C ILE A 133 11.83 -7.94 -0.97
N ILE A 134 12.38 -9.03 -1.46
CA ILE A 134 12.50 -9.34 -2.87
C ILE A 134 11.51 -10.47 -3.20
N CYS A 135 10.55 -10.18 -4.04
CA CYS A 135 9.51 -11.12 -4.47
C CYS A 135 9.80 -11.67 -5.86
N SER A 136 9.51 -12.95 -6.07
CA SER A 136 9.44 -13.50 -7.42
C SER A 136 8.31 -12.83 -8.22
N SER A 137 8.40 -12.89 -9.54
CA SER A 137 7.42 -12.27 -10.45
C SER A 137 5.99 -12.81 -10.27
N ASN A 138 5.85 -14.02 -9.76
CA ASN A 138 4.56 -14.67 -9.50
C ASN A 138 3.97 -14.35 -8.12
N THR A 139 4.73 -13.74 -7.22
CA THR A 139 4.22 -13.32 -5.91
C THR A 139 3.10 -12.29 -6.09
N VAL A 140 2.06 -12.39 -5.26
CA VAL A 140 0.91 -11.47 -5.29
C VAL A 140 1.36 -10.01 -5.16
N ASP A 141 0.61 -9.12 -5.81
CA ASP A 141 0.89 -7.68 -5.82
C ASP A 141 0.81 -7.07 -4.40
N VAL A 142 1.90 -6.42 -3.98
CA VAL A 142 1.97 -5.73 -2.68
C VAL A 142 0.88 -4.66 -2.52
N TYR A 143 0.46 -4.04 -3.62
CA TYR A 143 -0.60 -3.03 -3.62
C TYR A 143 -2.01 -3.59 -3.75
N ASN A 144 -2.17 -4.92 -3.74
CA ASN A 144 -3.50 -5.53 -3.58
C ASN A 144 -4.16 -4.99 -2.30
N PRO A 145 -5.44 -4.54 -2.33
CA PRO A 145 -6.10 -3.96 -1.15
C PRO A 145 -6.06 -4.83 0.10
N LYS A 146 -6.15 -6.16 -0.06
CA LYS A 146 -6.03 -7.10 1.07
C LYS A 146 -4.61 -7.15 1.61
N THR A 147 -3.58 -7.10 0.74
CA THR A 147 -2.18 -7.03 1.17
C THR A 147 -1.94 -5.73 1.93
N VAL A 148 -2.31 -4.59 1.34
CA VAL A 148 -2.15 -3.26 1.97
C VAL A 148 -2.76 -3.25 3.36
N GLN A 149 -3.99 -3.76 3.50
CA GLN A 149 -4.67 -3.83 4.80
C GLN A 149 -3.92 -4.72 5.81
N ALA A 150 -3.41 -5.86 5.36
CA ALA A 150 -2.71 -6.82 6.21
C ALA A 150 -1.32 -6.33 6.66
N THR A 151 -0.70 -5.38 5.94
CA THR A 151 0.60 -4.79 6.34
C THR A 151 0.52 -3.96 7.61
N MET A 152 -0.67 -3.48 7.98
CA MET A 152 -0.88 -2.60 9.15
C MET A 152 0.05 -1.37 9.16
N GLY A 153 0.34 -0.80 7.97
CA GLY A 153 1.23 0.35 7.79
C GLY A 153 2.68 0.00 7.43
N GLY A 154 3.11 -1.25 7.58
CA GLY A 154 4.47 -1.70 7.23
C GLY A 154 4.88 -1.43 5.79
N ILE A 155 3.90 -1.37 4.86
CA ILE A 155 4.13 -1.02 3.44
C ILE A 155 4.82 0.34 3.23
N ALA A 156 4.73 1.24 4.20
CA ALA A 156 5.37 2.57 4.13
C ALA A 156 6.88 2.51 4.43
N ARG A 157 7.35 1.48 5.12
CA ARG A 157 8.74 1.37 5.61
C ARG A 157 9.50 0.21 4.98
N VAL A 158 8.79 -0.84 4.56
CA VAL A 158 9.38 -2.01 3.91
C VAL A 158 9.30 -1.86 2.39
N LYS A 159 10.44 -1.84 1.74
CA LYS A 159 10.58 -1.73 0.28
C LYS A 159 10.43 -3.11 -0.35
N THR A 160 9.48 -3.25 -1.24
CA THR A 160 9.20 -4.52 -1.93
C THR A 160 9.61 -4.42 -3.39
N TYR A 161 10.40 -5.38 -3.87
CA TYR A 161 10.89 -5.47 -5.23
C TYR A 161 10.39 -6.75 -5.89
N TYR A 162 10.15 -6.70 -7.19
CA TYR A 162 9.74 -7.85 -7.98
C TYR A 162 10.78 -8.13 -9.07
N THR A 163 11.36 -9.34 -9.04
CA THR A 163 12.39 -9.77 -10.00
C THR A 163 12.43 -11.30 -10.10
N PRO A 164 12.93 -11.88 -11.20
CA PRO A 164 13.26 -13.31 -11.25
C PRO A 164 14.34 -13.66 -10.23
N LEU A 165 13.95 -14.36 -9.15
CA LEU A 165 14.86 -14.65 -8.03
C LEU A 165 16.07 -15.49 -8.44
N SER A 166 15.89 -16.46 -9.36
CA SER A 166 16.97 -17.30 -9.85
C SER A 166 18.10 -16.49 -10.52
N ASP A 167 17.74 -15.46 -11.27
CA ASP A 167 18.70 -14.60 -11.96
C ASP A 167 19.39 -13.66 -10.96
N LEU A 168 18.62 -13.14 -10.01
CA LEU A 168 19.18 -12.33 -8.92
C LEU A 168 20.21 -13.13 -8.13
N ILE A 169 19.85 -14.32 -7.63
CA ILE A 169 20.74 -15.17 -6.82
C ILE A 169 22.02 -15.49 -7.58
N ARG A 170 21.94 -15.86 -8.86
CA ARG A 170 23.13 -16.09 -9.70
C ARG A 170 24.02 -14.85 -9.80
N SER A 171 23.44 -13.64 -9.88
CA SER A 171 24.19 -12.40 -10.01
C SER A 171 24.90 -11.98 -8.74
N LEU A 172 24.46 -12.47 -7.60
CA LEU A 172 25.01 -12.11 -6.28
C LEU A 172 26.30 -12.88 -5.96
N GLY A 173 26.55 -14.03 -6.60
CA GLY A 173 27.70 -14.90 -6.30
C GLY A 173 27.68 -15.38 -4.84
N ASP A 174 28.84 -15.44 -4.21
CA ASP A 174 29.01 -15.85 -2.82
C ASP A 174 28.61 -14.73 -1.84
N ILE A 175 27.33 -14.44 -1.72
CA ILE A 175 26.82 -13.65 -0.59
C ILE A 175 26.46 -14.63 0.53
N PRO A 176 26.93 -14.41 1.77
CA PRO A 176 26.63 -15.26 2.90
C PRO A 176 25.15 -15.25 3.28
#